data_8ffd40aed32002a73f89df549effe54c
#
_entry.id   8ffd40aed32002a73f89df549effe54c
#
_cell.length_a   1.000
_cell.length_b   1.000
_cell.length_c   1.000
_cell.angle_alpha   90.00
_cell.angle_beta   90.00
_cell.angle_gamma   90.00
#
_symmetry.space_group_name_H-M   'P 1'
#
loop_
_entity.id
_entity.type
_entity.pdbx_description
1 polymer ?
#
loop_
_entity_poly.entity_id
_entity_poly.type
_entity_poly.pdbx_seq_one_letter_code
_entity_poly.pdbx_strand_id
1 'polypeptide(L)'
;MTPGTPLTLADQLADLEAVRKSLGTEDVDLLGHSYGGSLVMAYTARYPQRVKRLLLVDSAAPKWKDTIFLFSQVFPDVNERVVGFEFASQFGDAAAIEGGIREYLSMLFWDPDHRDAFLRQFSAKGFRRDVNEALDADMARYDLSPELPKFRLPVLVMTGRHDMNVAPLIAWKIHKAIPGSRLVIFERSGHLPFLEEPERFKQEVENFLAPR
;
A
#
# COMPACT_ATOMS: atom_id res chain seq x y z
N MET A 1 3.71 -7.98 19.39
CA MET A 1 3.51 -6.66 20.04
C MET A 1 2.68 -6.84 21.29
N THR A 2 3.03 -6.15 22.37
CA THR A 2 2.23 -6.14 23.60
C THR A 2 0.94 -5.36 23.35
N PRO A 3 -0.23 -5.83 23.82
CA PRO A 3 -1.47 -5.07 23.71
C PRO A 3 -1.30 -3.68 24.34
N GLY A 4 -1.69 -2.63 23.63
CA GLY A 4 -1.61 -1.24 24.10
C GLY A 4 -0.33 -0.48 23.73
N THR A 5 0.61 -1.06 22.98
CA THR A 5 1.73 -0.29 22.43
C THR A 5 1.21 0.65 21.34
N PRO A 6 1.42 1.98 21.44
CA PRO A 6 1.04 2.90 20.38
C PRO A 6 1.78 2.53 19.08
N LEU A 7 1.04 2.38 18.00
CA LEU A 7 1.62 2.14 16.68
C LEU A 7 1.53 3.45 15.90
N THR A 8 2.57 4.26 16.01
CA THR A 8 2.66 5.53 15.27
C THR A 8 3.53 5.38 14.02
N LEU A 9 3.37 6.27 13.06
CA LEU A 9 4.29 6.36 11.92
C LEU A 9 5.74 6.52 12.39
N ALA A 10 5.97 7.29 13.44
CA ALA A 10 7.31 7.50 14.01
C ALA A 10 7.94 6.19 14.51
N ASP A 11 7.17 5.33 15.19
CA ASP A 11 7.63 4.02 15.65
C ASP A 11 7.97 3.11 14.46
N GLN A 12 7.13 3.09 13.43
CA GLN A 12 7.38 2.30 12.22
C GLN A 12 8.62 2.76 11.46
N LEU A 13 8.87 4.08 11.39
CA LEU A 13 10.10 4.61 10.80
C LEU A 13 11.33 4.20 11.60
N ALA A 14 11.23 4.17 12.93
CA ALA A 14 12.31 3.69 13.80
C ALA A 14 12.56 2.19 13.61
N ASP A 15 11.51 1.39 13.45
CA ASP A 15 11.60 -0.03 13.16
C ASP A 15 12.29 -0.30 11.81
N LEU A 16 11.92 0.43 10.75
CA LEU A 16 12.58 0.33 9.45
C LEU A 16 14.08 0.69 9.54
N GLU A 17 14.42 1.74 10.29
CA GLU A 17 15.82 2.11 10.52
C GLU A 17 16.59 1.04 11.34
N ALA A 18 15.92 0.40 12.29
CA ALA A 18 16.51 -0.71 13.03
C ALA A 18 16.77 -1.92 12.13
N VAL A 19 15.82 -2.25 11.23
CA VAL A 19 15.99 -3.30 10.22
C VAL A 19 17.17 -2.99 9.29
N ARG A 20 17.23 -1.78 8.72
CA ARG A 20 18.36 -1.38 7.89
C ARG A 20 19.71 -1.56 8.60
N LYS A 21 19.79 -1.11 9.86
CA LYS A 21 21.00 -1.27 10.67
C LYS A 21 21.35 -2.73 10.93
N SER A 22 20.37 -3.58 11.16
CA SER A 22 20.58 -5.01 11.37
C SER A 22 21.10 -5.73 10.13
N LEU A 23 20.78 -5.21 8.94
CA LEU A 23 21.32 -5.69 7.67
C LEU A 23 22.77 -5.23 7.42
N GLY A 24 23.32 -4.33 8.23
CA GLY A 24 24.68 -3.82 8.08
C GLY A 24 24.91 -2.95 6.85
N THR A 25 23.82 -2.39 6.27
CA THR A 25 23.92 -1.58 5.04
C THR A 25 23.76 -0.09 5.32
N GLU A 26 24.49 0.75 4.57
CA GLU A 26 24.40 2.21 4.67
C GLU A 26 23.10 2.75 4.05
N ASP A 27 22.69 2.18 2.92
CA ASP A 27 21.47 2.53 2.19
C ASP A 27 20.74 1.28 1.70
N VAL A 28 19.47 1.43 1.36
CA VAL A 28 18.59 0.35 0.92
C VAL A 28 17.77 0.77 -0.30
N ASP A 29 17.39 -0.21 -1.11
CA ASP A 29 16.28 -0.08 -2.04
C ASP A 29 14.98 -0.40 -1.29
N LEU A 30 13.99 0.49 -1.37
CA LEU A 30 12.71 0.32 -0.69
C LEU A 30 11.58 0.11 -1.70
N LEU A 31 10.76 -0.90 -1.46
CA LEU A 31 9.50 -1.09 -2.15
C LEU A 31 8.36 -1.00 -1.14
N GLY A 32 7.37 -0.16 -1.41
CA GLY A 32 6.16 -0.04 -0.61
C GLY A 32 4.91 -0.23 -1.45
N HIS A 33 4.01 -1.11 -0.99
CA HIS A 33 2.71 -1.35 -1.60
C HIS A 33 1.61 -0.75 -0.71
N SER A 34 0.64 -0.06 -1.33
CA SER A 34 -0.53 0.48 -0.64
C SER A 34 -0.14 1.40 0.53
N TYR A 35 -0.57 1.11 1.76
CA TYR A 35 -0.12 1.77 2.99
C TYR A 35 1.41 1.79 3.11
N GLY A 36 2.07 0.66 2.76
CA GLY A 36 3.54 0.57 2.76
C GLY A 36 4.20 1.60 1.85
N GLY A 37 3.52 2.05 0.79
CA GLY A 37 3.98 3.15 -0.05
C GLY A 37 4.07 4.48 0.71
N SER A 38 3.06 4.81 1.53
CA SER A 38 3.10 5.97 2.41
C SER A 38 4.22 5.86 3.44
N LEU A 39 4.41 4.67 4.02
CA LEU A 39 5.46 4.40 4.99
C LEU A 39 6.87 4.63 4.41
N VAL A 40 7.16 4.08 3.21
CA VAL A 40 8.49 4.25 2.58
C VAL A 40 8.70 5.65 2.02
N MET A 41 7.64 6.37 1.62
CA MET A 41 7.73 7.80 1.30
C MET A 41 8.11 8.61 2.54
N ALA A 42 7.47 8.35 3.68
CA ALA A 42 7.77 9.01 4.95
C ALA A 42 9.21 8.70 5.42
N TYR A 43 9.63 7.44 5.29
CA TYR A 43 11.02 7.05 5.60
C TYR A 43 12.01 7.79 4.70
N THR A 44 11.74 7.87 3.40
CA THR A 44 12.59 8.58 2.43
C THR A 44 12.69 10.09 2.75
N ALA A 45 11.57 10.71 3.14
CA ALA A 45 11.56 12.11 3.57
C ALA A 45 12.39 12.34 4.84
N ARG A 46 12.33 11.39 5.80
CA ARG A 46 13.05 11.49 7.08
C ARG A 46 14.54 11.15 6.96
N TYR A 47 14.89 10.19 6.10
CA TYR A 47 16.24 9.64 5.95
C TYR A 47 16.69 9.57 4.48
N PRO A 48 16.71 10.69 3.74
CA PRO A 48 16.93 10.67 2.28
C PRO A 48 18.29 10.05 1.88
N GLN A 49 19.30 10.12 2.74
CA GLN A 49 20.62 9.52 2.49
C GLN A 49 20.67 8.01 2.75
N ARG A 50 19.58 7.43 3.26
CA ARG A 50 19.48 5.99 3.56
C ARG A 50 18.69 5.21 2.51
N VAL A 51 18.16 5.90 1.50
CA VAL A 51 17.37 5.28 0.43
C VAL A 51 18.07 5.49 -0.90
N LYS A 52 18.46 4.39 -1.51
CA LYS A 52 19.14 4.39 -2.80
C LYS A 52 18.16 4.52 -3.96
N ARG A 53 17.08 3.74 -3.93
CA ARG A 53 15.98 3.74 -4.91
C ARG A 53 14.65 3.49 -4.19
N LEU A 54 13.58 4.08 -4.74
CA LEU A 54 12.24 3.96 -4.16
C LEU A 54 11.28 3.40 -5.20
N LEU A 55 10.55 2.33 -4.86
CA LEU A 55 9.52 1.70 -5.67
C LEU A 55 8.19 1.82 -4.92
N LEU A 56 7.21 2.43 -5.56
CA LEU A 56 5.87 2.67 -5.03
C LEU A 56 4.86 1.89 -5.86
N VAL A 57 4.10 1.01 -5.22
CA VAL A 57 3.13 0.12 -5.88
C VAL A 57 1.76 0.40 -5.31
N ASP A 58 0.82 0.86 -6.13
CA ASP A 58 -0.57 1.17 -5.73
C ASP A 58 -0.64 1.93 -4.40
N SER A 59 0.28 2.89 -4.24
CA SER A 59 0.50 3.59 -2.98
C SER A 59 -0.61 4.58 -2.68
N ALA A 60 -1.03 4.65 -1.42
CA ALA A 60 -1.93 5.69 -0.96
C ALA A 60 -1.36 7.11 -1.20
N ALA A 61 -2.22 8.12 -1.18
CA ALA A 61 -1.82 9.49 -1.40
C ALA A 61 -0.81 9.98 -0.34
N PRO A 62 0.11 10.89 -0.71
CA PRO A 62 1.06 11.50 0.23
C PRO A 62 0.38 12.19 1.42
N LYS A 63 -0.81 12.71 1.21
CA LYS A 63 -1.73 13.13 2.25
C LYS A 63 -2.84 12.11 2.31
N TRP A 64 -2.90 11.32 3.39
CA TRP A 64 -3.78 10.17 3.52
C TRP A 64 -5.24 10.45 3.12
N LYS A 65 -5.77 11.59 3.58
CA LYS A 65 -7.15 12.02 3.30
C LYS A 65 -7.46 12.30 1.83
N ASP A 66 -6.43 12.45 1.00
CA ASP A 66 -6.58 12.70 -0.45
C ASP A 66 -6.57 11.38 -1.25
N THR A 67 -6.46 10.24 -0.58
CA THR A 67 -6.58 8.93 -1.20
C THR A 67 -8.01 8.74 -1.72
N ILE A 68 -8.12 8.32 -2.98
CA ILE A 68 -9.40 8.12 -3.65
C ILE A 68 -9.70 6.63 -3.68
N PHE A 69 -10.71 6.24 -2.90
CA PHE A 69 -11.26 4.90 -2.88
C PHE A 69 -12.51 4.85 -3.75
N LEU A 70 -12.55 3.92 -4.70
CA LEU A 70 -13.66 3.81 -5.67
C LEU A 70 -14.66 2.69 -5.34
N PHE A 71 -14.41 1.90 -4.31
CA PHE A 71 -15.23 0.73 -3.96
C PHE A 71 -16.72 1.03 -3.86
N SER A 72 -17.10 2.04 -3.10
CA SER A 72 -18.49 2.40 -2.90
C SER A 72 -19.21 2.87 -4.17
N GLN A 73 -18.44 3.32 -5.17
CA GLN A 73 -18.96 3.80 -6.45
C GLN A 73 -19.03 2.69 -7.49
N VAL A 74 -18.02 1.80 -7.52
CA VAL A 74 -17.89 0.75 -8.54
C VAL A 74 -18.55 -0.55 -8.10
N PHE A 75 -18.51 -0.86 -6.81
CA PHE A 75 -19.06 -2.08 -6.23
C PHE A 75 -19.99 -1.78 -5.05
N PRO A 76 -21.09 -1.02 -5.27
CA PRO A 76 -21.96 -0.57 -4.18
C PRO A 76 -22.53 -1.72 -3.34
N ASP A 77 -22.98 -2.81 -3.98
CA ASP A 77 -23.55 -3.97 -3.30
C ASP A 77 -22.50 -4.73 -2.46
N VAL A 78 -21.27 -4.84 -2.95
CA VAL A 78 -20.15 -5.46 -2.21
C VAL A 78 -19.77 -4.58 -1.01
N ASN A 79 -19.68 -3.28 -1.24
CA ASN A 79 -19.35 -2.32 -0.19
C ASN A 79 -20.40 -2.31 0.92
N GLU A 80 -21.70 -2.43 0.59
CA GLU A 80 -22.78 -2.55 1.57
C GLU A 80 -22.62 -3.80 2.45
N ARG A 81 -22.25 -4.96 1.84
CA ARG A 81 -21.94 -6.17 2.60
C ARG A 81 -20.74 -6.01 3.51
N VAL A 82 -19.66 -5.36 3.04
CA VAL A 82 -18.48 -5.07 3.87
C VAL A 82 -18.86 -4.25 5.10
N VAL A 83 -19.63 -3.18 4.92
CA VAL A 83 -20.15 -2.36 6.03
C VAL A 83 -21.01 -3.19 7.00
N GLY A 84 -21.86 -4.08 6.49
CA GLY A 84 -22.64 -5.00 7.30
C GLY A 84 -21.79 -5.94 8.15
N PHE A 85 -20.74 -6.51 7.57
CA PHE A 85 -19.77 -7.34 8.29
C PHE A 85 -18.94 -6.53 9.31
N GLU A 86 -18.57 -5.30 9.00
CA GLU A 86 -17.88 -4.41 9.94
C GLU A 86 -18.75 -4.12 11.16
N PHE A 87 -20.03 -3.86 10.97
CA PHE A 87 -20.97 -3.68 12.07
C PHE A 87 -21.09 -4.95 12.94
N ALA A 88 -21.29 -6.12 12.34
CA ALA A 88 -21.37 -7.38 13.06
C ALA A 88 -20.07 -7.73 13.81
N SER A 89 -18.92 -7.39 13.24
CA SER A 89 -17.62 -7.65 13.86
C SER A 89 -17.38 -6.88 15.15
N GLN A 90 -18.08 -5.77 15.39
CA GLN A 90 -18.02 -5.01 16.65
C GLN A 90 -18.49 -5.82 17.85
N PHE A 91 -19.30 -6.85 17.61
CA PHE A 91 -19.80 -7.78 18.64
C PHE A 91 -18.89 -9.02 18.80
N GLY A 92 -17.70 -9.03 18.22
CA GLY A 92 -16.74 -10.12 18.36
C GLY A 92 -17.02 -11.34 17.46
N ASP A 93 -17.86 -11.20 16.45
CA ASP A 93 -18.14 -12.28 15.49
C ASP A 93 -16.97 -12.51 14.54
N ALA A 94 -16.22 -13.59 14.79
CA ALA A 94 -15.07 -13.97 13.97
C ALA A 94 -15.45 -14.32 12.52
N ALA A 95 -16.65 -14.87 12.28
CA ALA A 95 -17.11 -15.18 10.94
C ALA A 95 -17.46 -13.88 10.17
N ALA A 96 -18.01 -12.88 10.85
CA ALA A 96 -18.23 -11.57 10.27
C ALA A 96 -16.89 -10.88 9.89
N ILE A 97 -15.87 -10.98 10.74
CA ILE A 97 -14.53 -10.45 10.44
C ILE A 97 -13.96 -11.14 9.19
N GLU A 98 -13.95 -12.46 9.15
CA GLU A 98 -13.48 -13.23 7.98
C GLU A 98 -14.26 -12.87 6.72
N GLY A 99 -15.59 -12.81 6.81
CA GLY A 99 -16.49 -12.49 5.70
C GLY A 99 -16.23 -11.08 5.14
N GLY A 100 -16.16 -10.07 6.01
CA GLY A 100 -15.89 -8.68 5.61
C GLY A 100 -14.55 -8.51 4.93
N ILE A 101 -13.51 -9.15 5.46
CA ILE A 101 -12.18 -9.10 4.84
C ILE A 101 -12.17 -9.79 3.46
N ARG A 102 -12.83 -10.93 3.32
CA ARG A 102 -12.94 -11.63 2.03
C ARG A 102 -13.69 -10.81 0.98
N GLU A 103 -14.80 -10.19 1.34
CA GLU A 103 -15.54 -9.28 0.45
C GLU A 103 -14.67 -8.10 0.03
N TYR A 104 -13.99 -7.45 0.99
CA TYR A 104 -13.06 -6.37 0.68
C TYR A 104 -11.94 -6.81 -0.26
N LEU A 105 -11.27 -7.92 0.04
CA LEU A 105 -10.18 -8.46 -0.78
C LEU A 105 -10.65 -8.86 -2.19
N SER A 106 -11.92 -9.24 -2.35
CA SER A 106 -12.47 -9.57 -3.67
C SER A 106 -12.47 -8.39 -4.65
N MET A 107 -12.55 -7.16 -4.13
CA MET A 107 -12.54 -5.93 -4.92
C MET A 107 -11.15 -5.47 -5.35
N LEU A 108 -10.09 -6.11 -4.84
CA LEU A 108 -8.70 -5.71 -5.13
C LEU A 108 -8.20 -6.23 -6.49
N PHE A 109 -8.90 -7.17 -7.09
CA PHE A 109 -8.47 -7.87 -8.30
C PHE A 109 -9.25 -7.41 -9.53
N TRP A 110 -8.55 -7.31 -10.64
CA TRP A 110 -9.12 -7.20 -11.97
C TRP A 110 -9.56 -8.57 -12.50
N ASP A 111 -8.70 -9.60 -12.34
CA ASP A 111 -8.91 -10.94 -12.86
C ASP A 111 -9.58 -11.84 -11.80
N PRO A 112 -10.80 -12.39 -12.11
CA PRO A 112 -11.50 -13.29 -11.20
C PRO A 112 -10.72 -14.56 -10.85
N ASP A 113 -9.92 -15.11 -11.78
CA ASP A 113 -9.16 -16.34 -11.54
C ASP A 113 -8.04 -16.12 -10.52
N HIS A 114 -7.33 -15.00 -10.62
CA HIS A 114 -6.34 -14.60 -9.61
C HIS A 114 -6.99 -14.32 -8.26
N ARG A 115 -8.12 -13.62 -8.23
CA ARG A 115 -8.92 -13.39 -7.03
C ARG A 115 -9.27 -14.70 -6.34
N ASP A 116 -9.86 -15.63 -7.08
CA ASP A 116 -10.34 -16.89 -6.52
C ASP A 116 -9.20 -17.78 -6.05
N ALA A 117 -8.06 -17.78 -6.78
CA ALA A 117 -6.85 -18.47 -6.34
C ALA A 117 -6.30 -17.89 -5.03
N PHE A 118 -6.28 -16.58 -4.88
CA PHE A 118 -5.84 -15.90 -3.67
C PHE A 118 -6.79 -16.20 -2.49
N LEU A 119 -8.10 -16.02 -2.69
CA LEU A 119 -9.10 -16.21 -1.63
C LEU A 119 -9.19 -17.67 -1.14
N ARG A 120 -8.86 -18.66 -1.97
CA ARG A 120 -8.77 -20.07 -1.51
C ARG A 120 -7.70 -20.30 -0.45
N GLN A 121 -6.64 -19.50 -0.47
CA GLN A 121 -5.50 -19.63 0.46
C GLN A 121 -5.56 -18.61 1.60
N PHE A 122 -6.43 -17.61 1.49
CA PHE A 122 -6.54 -16.54 2.46
C PHE A 122 -7.20 -17.01 3.77
N SER A 123 -6.66 -16.52 4.88
CA SER A 123 -7.28 -16.64 6.21
C SER A 123 -7.08 -15.33 6.97
N ALA A 124 -8.15 -14.83 7.58
CA ALA A 124 -8.10 -13.66 8.44
C ALA A 124 -7.52 -13.94 9.84
N LYS A 125 -7.01 -15.16 10.08
CA LYS A 125 -6.38 -15.52 11.35
C LYS A 125 -5.23 -14.58 11.69
N GLY A 126 -5.33 -13.88 12.82
CA GLY A 126 -4.33 -12.93 13.26
C GLY A 126 -4.58 -11.49 12.78
N PHE A 127 -5.66 -11.23 12.07
CA PHE A 127 -6.07 -9.86 11.78
C PHE A 127 -6.31 -9.07 13.07
N ARG A 128 -5.76 -7.86 13.12
CA ARG A 128 -5.80 -6.97 14.30
C ARG A 128 -6.46 -5.66 13.89
N ARG A 129 -7.75 -5.57 14.14
CA ARG A 129 -8.56 -4.37 13.86
C ARG A 129 -8.03 -3.14 14.58
N ASP A 130 -7.70 -3.29 15.87
CA ASP A 130 -7.15 -2.23 16.70
C ASP A 130 -5.85 -1.63 16.13
N VAL A 131 -5.01 -2.47 15.52
CA VAL A 131 -3.79 -2.04 14.83
C VAL A 131 -4.13 -1.21 13.60
N ASN A 132 -5.07 -1.70 12.78
CA ASN A 132 -5.47 -1.03 11.55
C ASN A 132 -6.07 0.35 11.84
N GLU A 133 -6.99 0.44 12.80
CA GLU A 133 -7.60 1.70 13.22
C GLU A 133 -6.58 2.71 13.79
N ALA A 134 -5.60 2.22 14.55
CA ALA A 134 -4.52 3.07 15.09
C ALA A 134 -3.64 3.64 13.96
N LEU A 135 -3.31 2.82 12.95
CA LEU A 135 -2.51 3.23 11.80
C LEU A 135 -3.25 4.29 10.97
N ASP A 136 -4.53 4.07 10.66
CA ASP A 136 -5.34 5.01 9.89
C ASP A 136 -5.49 6.35 10.61
N ALA A 137 -5.74 6.31 11.92
CA ALA A 137 -5.87 7.51 12.75
C ALA A 137 -4.56 8.33 12.81
N ASP A 138 -3.40 7.66 12.85
CA ASP A 138 -2.10 8.33 12.88
C ASP A 138 -1.76 8.89 11.49
N MET A 139 -1.90 8.09 10.42
CA MET A 139 -1.66 8.52 9.05
C MET A 139 -2.50 9.71 8.62
N ALA A 140 -3.72 9.84 9.13
CA ALA A 140 -4.60 10.99 8.86
C ALA A 140 -4.02 12.34 9.29
N ARG A 141 -2.96 12.36 10.12
CA ARG A 141 -2.27 13.55 10.62
C ARG A 141 -1.13 14.01 9.72
N TYR A 142 -0.66 13.15 8.81
CA TYR A 142 0.51 13.43 7.99
C TYR A 142 0.14 13.94 6.60
N ASP A 143 0.96 14.88 6.13
CA ASP A 143 0.97 15.37 4.76
C ASP A 143 2.42 15.34 4.25
N LEU A 144 2.73 14.39 3.39
CA LEU A 144 4.04 14.24 2.75
C LEU A 144 4.14 15.00 1.42
N SER A 145 3.06 15.64 0.98
CA SER A 145 3.02 16.34 -0.32
C SER A 145 4.13 17.37 -0.47
N PRO A 146 4.50 18.16 0.57
CA PRO A 146 5.60 19.12 0.47
C PRO A 146 6.99 18.49 0.37
N GLU A 147 7.13 17.20 0.69
CA GLU A 147 8.41 16.49 0.67
C GLU A 147 8.72 15.87 -0.70
N LEU A 148 7.69 15.44 -1.45
CA LEU A 148 7.87 14.76 -2.72
C LEU A 148 8.72 15.54 -3.74
N PRO A 149 8.56 16.87 -3.92
CA PRO A 149 9.39 17.64 -4.83
C PRO A 149 10.87 17.70 -4.43
N LYS A 150 11.21 17.31 -3.20
CA LYS A 150 12.58 17.30 -2.67
C LYS A 150 13.32 16.00 -2.94
N PHE A 151 12.64 14.93 -3.36
CA PHE A 151 13.26 13.64 -3.64
C PHE A 151 14.23 13.76 -4.81
N ARG A 152 15.48 13.29 -4.61
CA ARG A 152 16.58 13.36 -5.60
C ARG A 152 17.11 11.98 -6.00
N LEU A 153 16.48 10.93 -5.47
CA LEU A 153 16.81 9.53 -5.77
C LEU A 153 15.92 9.03 -6.93
N PRO A 154 16.32 7.93 -7.60
CA PRO A 154 15.45 7.28 -8.58
C PRO A 154 14.18 6.76 -7.94
N VAL A 155 13.02 7.07 -8.55
CA VAL A 155 11.70 6.61 -8.08
C VAL A 155 10.95 5.94 -9.23
N LEU A 156 10.42 4.74 -8.97
CA LEU A 156 9.50 4.03 -9.83
C LEU A 156 8.12 4.00 -9.17
N VAL A 157 7.13 4.56 -9.84
CA VAL A 157 5.72 4.53 -9.42
C VAL A 157 4.99 3.53 -10.30
N MET A 158 4.31 2.58 -9.70
CA MET A 158 3.59 1.49 -10.37
C MET A 158 2.14 1.45 -9.90
N THR A 159 1.20 1.15 -10.79
CA THR A 159 -0.22 1.04 -10.44
C THR A 159 -0.96 0.13 -11.41
N GLY A 160 -1.94 -0.63 -10.91
CA GLY A 160 -2.91 -1.32 -11.75
C GLY A 160 -3.93 -0.35 -12.34
N ARG A 161 -4.27 -0.51 -13.62
CA ARG A 161 -5.27 0.33 -14.29
C ARG A 161 -6.66 0.24 -13.64
N HIS A 162 -6.96 -0.91 -13.07
CA HIS A 162 -8.26 -1.24 -12.49
C HIS A 162 -8.22 -1.24 -10.95
N ASP A 163 -7.26 -0.52 -10.36
CA ASP A 163 -7.20 -0.38 -8.92
C ASP A 163 -8.38 0.48 -8.41
N MET A 164 -9.31 -0.18 -7.74
CA MET A 164 -10.50 0.44 -7.14
C MET A 164 -10.29 0.75 -5.66
N ASN A 165 -9.20 0.23 -5.06
CA ASN A 165 -8.81 0.55 -3.71
C ASN A 165 -8.07 1.89 -3.64
N VAL A 166 -7.03 2.05 -4.46
CA VAL A 166 -6.33 3.32 -4.61
C VAL A 166 -6.37 3.73 -6.07
N ALA A 167 -7.24 4.68 -6.41
CA ALA A 167 -7.43 5.08 -7.80
C ALA A 167 -6.09 5.40 -8.51
N PRO A 168 -5.85 4.92 -9.74
CA PRO A 168 -4.59 5.13 -10.48
C PRO A 168 -4.20 6.61 -10.63
N LEU A 169 -5.17 7.51 -10.50
CA LEU A 169 -4.94 8.95 -10.44
C LEU A 169 -3.98 9.35 -9.31
N ILE A 170 -3.97 8.60 -8.20
CA ILE A 170 -3.05 8.86 -7.08
C ILE A 170 -1.61 8.58 -7.51
N ALA A 171 -1.34 7.46 -8.16
CA ALA A 171 -0.03 7.14 -8.70
C ALA A 171 0.46 8.20 -9.70
N TRP A 172 -0.44 8.69 -10.58
CA TRP A 172 -0.13 9.79 -11.49
C TRP A 172 0.22 11.08 -10.73
N LYS A 173 -0.53 11.45 -9.69
CA LYS A 173 -0.23 12.64 -8.85
C LYS A 173 1.12 12.51 -8.15
N ILE A 174 1.44 11.35 -7.59
CA ILE A 174 2.74 11.06 -6.98
C ILE A 174 3.86 11.23 -8.01
N HIS A 175 3.70 10.61 -9.18
CA HIS A 175 4.66 10.75 -10.29
C HIS A 175 4.88 12.21 -10.68
N LYS A 176 3.82 12.99 -10.82
CA LYS A 176 3.94 14.42 -11.17
C LYS A 176 4.61 15.25 -10.08
N ALA A 177 4.48 14.84 -8.82
CA ALA A 177 5.09 15.55 -7.68
C ALA A 177 6.57 15.21 -7.47
N ILE A 178 7.05 14.04 -7.93
CA ILE A 178 8.44 13.61 -7.76
C ILE A 178 9.23 13.83 -9.06
N PRO A 179 10.17 14.78 -9.10
CA PRO A 179 10.97 15.07 -10.31
C PRO A 179 11.77 13.85 -10.76
N GLY A 180 11.70 13.52 -12.05
CA GLY A 180 12.48 12.42 -12.64
C GLY A 180 11.98 11.01 -12.30
N SER A 181 10.86 10.87 -11.58
CA SER A 181 10.24 9.56 -11.38
C SER A 181 9.74 8.96 -12.70
N ARG A 182 9.57 7.64 -12.73
CA ARG A 182 8.97 6.90 -13.84
C ARG A 182 7.61 6.34 -13.39
N LEU A 183 6.59 6.40 -14.23
CA LEU A 183 5.28 5.79 -13.99
C LEU A 183 5.09 4.58 -14.90
N VAL A 184 4.61 3.47 -14.33
CA VAL A 184 4.20 2.26 -15.05
C VAL A 184 2.77 1.92 -14.66
N ILE A 185 1.92 1.69 -15.67
CA ILE A 185 0.53 1.26 -15.49
C ILE A 185 0.40 -0.17 -15.97
N PHE A 186 -0.08 -1.06 -15.11
CA PHE A 186 -0.38 -2.46 -15.40
C PHE A 186 -1.80 -2.56 -15.94
N GLU A 187 -1.92 -2.92 -17.21
CA GLU A 187 -3.18 -2.78 -17.97
C GLU A 187 -4.26 -3.79 -17.57
N ARG A 188 -3.87 -4.91 -16.97
CA ARG A 188 -4.75 -6.02 -16.58
C ARG A 188 -4.62 -6.34 -15.09
N SER A 189 -4.46 -5.31 -14.27
CA SER A 189 -4.31 -5.45 -12.83
C SER A 189 -5.18 -4.47 -12.06
N GLY A 190 -5.68 -4.94 -10.92
CA GLY A 190 -6.23 -4.12 -9.84
C GLY A 190 -5.14 -3.66 -8.89
N HIS A 191 -5.37 -3.81 -7.59
CA HIS A 191 -4.48 -3.36 -6.51
C HIS A 191 -3.24 -4.25 -6.30
N LEU A 192 -3.13 -5.37 -7.01
CA LEU A 192 -2.11 -6.39 -6.78
C LEU A 192 -1.39 -6.80 -8.08
N PRO A 193 -0.73 -5.86 -8.80
CA PRO A 193 -0.11 -6.13 -10.10
C PRO A 193 0.99 -7.18 -10.03
N PHE A 194 1.63 -7.35 -8.88
CA PHE A 194 2.62 -8.40 -8.65
C PHE A 194 2.01 -9.84 -8.60
N LEU A 195 0.68 -9.96 -8.43
CA LEU A 195 -0.05 -11.23 -8.52
C LEU A 195 -0.71 -11.40 -9.88
N GLU A 196 -1.20 -10.32 -10.50
CA GLU A 196 -2.01 -10.39 -11.71
C GLU A 196 -1.18 -10.28 -13.00
N GLU A 197 -0.06 -9.55 -12.98
CA GLU A 197 0.90 -9.46 -14.10
C GLU A 197 2.33 -9.73 -13.60
N PRO A 198 2.62 -10.91 -12.98
CA PRO A 198 3.85 -11.16 -12.24
C PRO A 198 5.13 -11.04 -13.09
N GLU A 199 5.10 -11.54 -14.33
CA GLU A 199 6.28 -11.49 -15.22
C GLU A 199 6.61 -10.05 -15.61
N ARG A 200 5.61 -9.27 -15.94
CA ARG A 200 5.79 -7.85 -16.27
C ARG A 200 6.23 -7.06 -15.04
N PHE A 201 5.62 -7.33 -13.89
CA PHE A 201 6.02 -6.69 -12.62
C PHE A 201 7.49 -6.95 -12.30
N LYS A 202 7.90 -8.22 -12.36
CA LYS A 202 9.29 -8.63 -12.16
C LYS A 202 10.22 -7.89 -13.13
N GLN A 203 9.90 -7.88 -14.41
CA GLN A 203 10.72 -7.21 -15.44
C GLN A 203 10.88 -5.71 -15.16
N GLU A 204 9.81 -5.00 -14.77
CA GLU A 204 9.86 -3.57 -14.48
C GLU A 204 10.73 -3.28 -13.25
N VAL A 205 10.64 -4.13 -12.21
CA VAL A 205 11.47 -4.03 -11.01
C VAL A 205 12.94 -4.32 -11.33
N GLU A 206 13.25 -5.41 -12.03
CA GLU A 206 14.62 -5.79 -12.40
C GLU A 206 15.27 -4.73 -13.27
N ASN A 207 14.57 -4.21 -14.28
CA ASN A 207 15.06 -3.12 -15.15
C ASN A 207 15.35 -1.84 -14.35
N PHE A 208 14.53 -1.54 -13.34
CA PHE A 208 14.75 -0.37 -12.50
C PHE A 208 15.92 -0.55 -11.53
N LEU A 209 16.12 -1.76 -11.03
CA LEU A 209 17.20 -2.11 -10.11
C LEU A 209 18.54 -2.43 -10.80
N ALA A 210 18.55 -2.59 -12.12
CA ALA A 210 19.80 -2.85 -12.86
C ALA A 210 20.84 -1.75 -12.62
N PRO A 211 22.14 -2.08 -12.54
CA PRO A 211 23.21 -1.10 -12.49
C PRO A 211 23.13 -0.16 -13.70
N ARG A 212 23.27 1.12 -13.47
CA ARG A 212 23.41 2.14 -14.53
C ARG A 212 24.86 2.37 -14.84
#